data_558bac767f3f32ea7dd25c8a737bb3e9
#
_entry.id   558bac767f3f32ea7dd25c8a737bb3e9
#
_cell.length_a   1.000
_cell.length_b   1.000
_cell.length_c   1.000
_cell.angle_alpha   90.00
_cell.angle_beta   90.00
_cell.angle_gamma   90.00
#
_symmetry.space_group_name_H-M   'P 1'
#
loop_
_entity.id
_entity.type
_entity.pdbx_description
1 polymer ?
#
loop_
_entity_poly.entity_id
_entity_poly.type
_entity_poly.pdbx_seq_one_letter_code
_entity_poly.pdbx_strand_id
1 'polypeptide(L)'
;MRASIKPLVQKILDSSAVELTEKTIGNVRCLVVQPEELASDSKVLYGYGGGFVTGSAFEDLTIAVPISIRSGLEVIIPEYRLAPEHPWPSACDDMISVYSELSEKISAIIGESAGGNLALVTMLRAKKLRLKLPKSVVLLSPWCNLLNQGDSLCFNEGRDPTLSIHQSRLAAAHYAQVKDMTNPEISPLFGSYDETFPDVLISSGTRDLLLSQSIQLANILRFAGVSVDLQIWDGLWHVFEWDADLPESRLSIQQIVKFLTRK
;
A
#
# COMPACT_ATOMS: atom_id res chain seq x y z
N MET A 1 -3.88 -19.17 -2.71
CA MET A 1 -2.66 -18.46 -3.12
C MET A 1 -1.74 -18.13 -1.93
N ARG A 2 -2.26 -17.65 -0.80
CA ARG A 2 -1.44 -17.22 0.37
C ARG A 2 -0.75 -18.33 1.16
N ALA A 3 -1.29 -19.57 1.22
CA ALA A 3 -0.59 -20.70 1.85
C ALA A 3 0.75 -21.06 1.18
N SER A 4 0.98 -20.63 -0.06
CA SER A 4 2.22 -20.87 -0.81
C SER A 4 3.28 -19.79 -0.62
N ILE A 5 2.95 -18.64 0.03
CA ILE A 5 3.91 -17.52 0.16
C ILE A 5 4.89 -17.72 1.32
N LYS A 6 4.52 -18.51 2.34
CA LYS A 6 5.39 -18.76 3.50
C LYS A 6 6.80 -19.23 3.14
N PRO A 7 7.00 -20.19 2.22
CA PRO A 7 8.34 -20.61 1.81
C PRO A 7 9.14 -19.49 1.14
N LEU A 8 8.46 -18.62 0.38
CA LEU A 8 9.11 -17.49 -0.27
C LEU A 8 9.54 -16.44 0.75
N VAL A 9 8.68 -16.10 1.70
CA VAL A 9 9.02 -15.21 2.81
C VAL A 9 10.19 -15.77 3.60
N GLN A 10 10.16 -17.08 3.95
CA GLN A 10 11.27 -17.70 4.69
C GLN A 10 12.57 -17.62 3.91
N LYS A 11 12.56 -17.91 2.61
CA LYS A 11 13.75 -17.79 1.73
C LYS A 11 14.32 -16.36 1.76
N ILE A 12 13.46 -15.34 1.75
CA ILE A 12 13.88 -13.94 1.81
C ILE A 12 14.50 -13.65 3.18
N LEU A 13 13.88 -14.06 4.28
CA LEU A 13 14.40 -13.86 5.63
C LEU A 13 15.74 -14.54 5.85
N ASP A 14 15.87 -15.80 5.42
CA ASP A 14 17.11 -16.58 5.55
C ASP A 14 18.29 -15.95 4.80
N SER A 15 18.01 -15.15 3.77
CA SER A 15 19.02 -14.48 2.94
C SER A 15 19.19 -12.98 3.26
N SER A 16 18.51 -12.49 4.30
CA SER A 16 18.42 -11.05 4.59
C SER A 16 18.92 -10.72 5.99
N ALA A 17 19.70 -9.65 6.09
CA ALA A 17 20.18 -9.08 7.35
C ALA A 17 19.14 -8.10 7.92
N VAL A 18 18.05 -8.65 8.49
CA VAL A 18 16.98 -7.88 9.15
C VAL A 18 16.60 -8.51 10.47
N GLU A 19 16.23 -7.68 11.42
CA GLU A 19 15.55 -8.08 12.65
C GLU A 19 14.04 -7.89 12.50
N LEU A 20 13.27 -8.92 12.85
CA LEU A 20 11.82 -8.85 12.94
C LEU A 20 11.39 -8.78 14.40
N THR A 21 10.65 -7.74 14.75
CA THR A 21 10.10 -7.59 16.10
C THR A 21 8.62 -7.26 16.05
N GLU A 22 7.85 -7.69 17.04
CA GLU A 22 6.47 -7.25 17.22
C GLU A 22 6.42 -6.11 18.24
N LYS A 23 5.70 -5.05 17.90
CA LYS A 23 5.46 -3.89 18.79
C LYS A 23 3.98 -3.55 18.78
N THR A 24 3.48 -3.04 19.90
CA THR A 24 2.15 -2.42 19.95
C THR A 24 2.33 -0.91 19.82
N ILE A 25 1.75 -0.31 18.79
CA ILE A 25 1.85 1.11 18.46
C ILE A 25 0.43 1.61 18.18
N GLY A 26 0.00 2.69 18.82
CA GLY A 26 -1.37 3.18 18.69
C GLY A 26 -2.44 2.14 19.06
N ASN A 27 -2.15 1.25 20.02
CA ASN A 27 -2.96 0.08 20.40
C ASN A 27 -3.13 -0.96 19.28
N VAL A 28 -2.33 -0.93 18.23
CA VAL A 28 -2.34 -1.89 17.13
C VAL A 28 -1.05 -2.71 17.18
N ARG A 29 -1.16 -4.04 17.03
CA ARG A 29 0.00 -4.90 16.87
C ARG A 29 0.64 -4.61 15.51
N CYS A 30 1.93 -4.36 15.50
CA CYS A 30 2.72 -4.08 14.32
C CYS A 30 3.87 -5.05 14.20
N LEU A 31 4.12 -5.57 13.01
CA LEU A 31 5.38 -6.22 12.68
C LEU A 31 6.36 -5.13 12.23
N VAL A 32 7.56 -5.16 12.81
CA VAL A 32 8.61 -4.18 12.52
C VAL A 32 9.78 -4.90 11.85
N VAL A 33 10.15 -4.40 10.67
CA VAL A 33 11.32 -4.86 9.90
C VAL A 33 12.43 -3.84 10.09
N GLN A 34 13.45 -4.21 10.83
CA GLN A 34 14.61 -3.35 11.07
C GLN A 34 15.82 -3.87 10.32
N PRO A 35 16.43 -3.08 9.42
CA PRO A 35 17.68 -3.49 8.75
C PRO A 35 18.82 -3.47 9.74
N GLU A 36 19.86 -4.27 9.49
CA GLU A 36 21.07 -4.28 10.33
C GLU A 36 21.76 -2.92 10.39
N GLU A 37 21.77 -2.21 9.24
CA GLU A 37 22.31 -0.85 9.14
C GLU A 37 21.19 0.16 8.92
N LEU A 38 20.92 0.98 9.92
CA LEU A 38 19.95 2.09 9.83
C LEU A 38 20.62 3.33 9.21
N ALA A 39 20.02 3.87 8.15
CA ALA A 39 20.44 5.12 7.52
C ALA A 39 19.99 6.36 8.32
N SER A 40 18.89 6.25 9.07
CA SER A 40 18.33 7.31 9.90
C SER A 40 17.27 6.79 10.87
N ASP A 41 16.79 7.65 11.79
CA ASP A 41 15.65 7.36 12.68
C ASP A 41 14.29 7.44 11.96
N SER A 42 14.29 7.80 10.68
CA SER A 42 13.06 7.87 9.88
C SER A 42 12.49 6.48 9.63
N LYS A 43 11.16 6.43 9.57
CA LYS A 43 10.42 5.17 9.43
C LYS A 43 9.51 5.21 8.22
N VAL A 44 9.21 4.02 7.71
CA VAL A 44 8.19 3.79 6.69
C VAL A 44 7.01 3.10 7.35
N LEU A 45 5.80 3.63 7.16
CA LEU A 45 4.57 2.94 7.49
C LEU A 45 4.10 2.16 6.26
N TYR A 46 3.81 0.87 6.42
CA TYR A 46 3.44 0.00 5.31
C TYR A 46 2.05 -0.64 5.55
N GLY A 47 1.13 -0.43 4.60
CA GLY A 47 -0.18 -1.08 4.57
C GLY A 47 -0.17 -2.24 3.58
N TYR A 48 -0.39 -3.47 4.08
CA TYR A 48 -0.51 -4.65 3.23
C TYR A 48 -1.88 -4.70 2.52
N GLY A 49 -2.00 -5.49 1.47
CA GLY A 49 -3.22 -5.68 0.73
C GLY A 49 -4.10 -6.83 1.22
N GLY A 50 -4.97 -7.28 0.32
CA GLY A 50 -5.88 -8.39 0.60
C GLY A 50 -7.34 -8.00 0.66
N GLY A 51 -7.70 -6.89 0.01
CA GLY A 51 -9.09 -6.46 -0.13
C GLY A 51 -9.78 -6.11 1.18
N PHE A 52 -9.05 -5.81 2.25
CA PHE A 52 -9.54 -5.60 3.62
C PHE A 52 -10.12 -6.86 4.29
N VAL A 53 -10.10 -8.01 3.63
CA VAL A 53 -10.73 -9.25 4.12
C VAL A 53 -9.74 -10.37 4.38
N THR A 54 -8.52 -10.23 3.89
CA THR A 54 -7.42 -11.18 4.08
C THR A 54 -6.09 -10.44 4.16
N GLY A 55 -5.02 -11.14 4.47
CA GLY A 55 -3.67 -10.58 4.51
C GLY A 55 -3.09 -10.53 5.90
N SER A 56 -1.81 -10.32 5.95
CA SER A 56 -1.05 -10.11 7.18
C SER A 56 0.26 -9.40 6.89
N ALA A 57 0.83 -8.77 7.90
CA ALA A 57 2.15 -8.17 7.82
C ALA A 57 3.23 -9.17 7.37
N PHE A 58 3.10 -10.42 7.79
CA PHE A 58 4.07 -11.48 7.44
C PHE A 58 4.09 -11.79 5.94
N GLU A 59 2.93 -11.80 5.28
CA GLU A 59 2.85 -12.14 3.85
C GLU A 59 3.52 -11.09 2.97
N ASP A 60 3.53 -9.83 3.40
CA ASP A 60 4.09 -8.70 2.65
C ASP A 60 5.59 -8.44 2.94
N LEU A 61 6.23 -9.29 3.75
CA LEU A 61 7.68 -9.26 3.93
C LEU A 61 8.44 -9.45 2.61
N THR A 62 7.83 -10.03 1.58
CA THR A 62 8.41 -10.12 0.23
C THR A 62 8.72 -8.75 -0.39
N ILE A 63 7.96 -7.72 -0.02
CA ILE A 63 8.14 -6.33 -0.46
C ILE A 63 8.83 -5.50 0.63
N ALA A 64 8.38 -5.62 1.87
CA ALA A 64 8.85 -4.79 2.97
C ALA A 64 10.33 -5.02 3.31
N VAL A 65 10.80 -6.28 3.31
CA VAL A 65 12.21 -6.61 3.62
C VAL A 65 13.18 -6.02 2.60
N PRO A 66 13.02 -6.22 1.27
CA PRO A 66 13.89 -5.58 0.29
C PRO A 66 13.90 -4.05 0.36
N ILE A 67 12.76 -3.42 0.66
CA ILE A 67 12.67 -1.97 0.84
C ILE A 67 13.47 -1.55 2.08
N SER A 68 13.28 -2.22 3.22
CA SER A 68 13.98 -1.91 4.46
C SER A 68 15.49 -1.97 4.28
N ILE A 69 16.00 -3.09 3.77
CA ILE A 69 17.46 -3.30 3.57
C ILE A 69 18.06 -2.25 2.64
N ARG A 70 17.41 -2.02 1.49
CA ARG A 70 17.98 -1.14 0.46
C ARG A 70 17.85 0.35 0.77
N SER A 71 16.85 0.75 1.56
CA SER A 71 16.67 2.13 2.01
C SER A 71 17.40 2.44 3.31
N GLY A 72 17.72 1.43 4.11
CA GLY A 72 18.23 1.60 5.48
C GLY A 72 17.17 2.16 6.43
N LEU A 73 15.87 1.98 6.13
CA LEU A 73 14.76 2.50 6.95
C LEU A 73 14.03 1.36 7.67
N GLU A 74 13.64 1.60 8.91
CA GLU A 74 12.72 0.72 9.63
C GLU A 74 11.35 0.76 8.95
N VAL A 75 10.77 -0.40 8.63
CA VAL A 75 9.42 -0.54 8.06
C VAL A 75 8.48 -1.09 9.12
N ILE A 76 7.39 -0.37 9.38
CA ILE A 76 6.37 -0.72 10.36
C ILE A 76 5.12 -1.15 9.60
N ILE A 77 4.64 -2.35 9.86
CA ILE A 77 3.50 -2.98 9.19
C ILE A 77 2.42 -3.27 10.23
N PRO A 78 1.38 -2.42 10.36
CA PRO A 78 0.27 -2.66 11.28
C PRO A 78 -0.55 -3.87 10.87
N GLU A 79 -0.86 -4.75 11.82
CA GLU A 79 -1.85 -5.83 11.68
C GLU A 79 -3.25 -5.23 11.88
N TYR A 80 -3.70 -4.44 10.93
CA TYR A 80 -5.00 -3.78 11.01
C TYR A 80 -6.16 -4.77 10.95
N ARG A 81 -7.27 -4.43 11.57
CA ARG A 81 -8.48 -5.27 11.65
C ARG A 81 -9.12 -5.45 10.29
N LEU A 82 -9.56 -6.69 10.02
CA LEU A 82 -10.11 -7.11 8.74
C LEU A 82 -11.63 -7.31 8.79
N ALA A 83 -12.29 -7.03 7.68
CA ALA A 83 -13.67 -7.40 7.42
C ALA A 83 -13.75 -8.92 7.08
N PRO A 84 -14.91 -9.57 7.24
CA PRO A 84 -16.18 -8.97 7.67
C PRO A 84 -16.33 -8.74 9.17
N GLU A 85 -15.43 -9.27 10.01
CA GLU A 85 -15.50 -9.16 11.46
C GLU A 85 -15.39 -7.70 11.91
N HIS A 86 -14.57 -6.93 11.22
CA HIS A 86 -14.31 -5.51 11.49
C HIS A 86 -14.40 -4.70 10.19
N PRO A 87 -15.62 -4.39 9.70
CA PRO A 87 -15.78 -3.60 8.49
C PRO A 87 -15.31 -2.15 8.66
N TRP A 88 -15.38 -1.36 7.59
CA TRP A 88 -15.12 0.07 7.66
C TRP A 88 -15.87 0.71 8.85
N PRO A 89 -15.22 1.58 9.65
CA PRO A 89 -13.90 2.20 9.44
C PRO A 89 -12.71 1.53 10.17
N SER A 90 -12.84 0.29 10.68
CA SER A 90 -11.89 -0.31 11.62
C SER A 90 -10.43 -0.29 11.15
N ALA A 91 -10.15 -0.71 9.90
CA ALA A 91 -8.81 -0.70 9.34
C ALA A 91 -8.23 0.73 9.23
N CYS A 92 -9.09 1.70 8.85
CA CYS A 92 -8.70 3.11 8.78
C CYS A 92 -8.37 3.69 10.16
N ASP A 93 -9.13 3.28 11.19
CA ASP A 93 -8.90 3.72 12.58
C ASP A 93 -7.59 3.14 13.12
N ASP A 94 -7.29 1.89 12.82
CA ASP A 94 -6.02 1.27 13.20
C ASP A 94 -4.82 1.95 12.53
N MET A 95 -4.89 2.19 11.23
CA MET A 95 -3.80 2.84 10.48
C MET A 95 -3.55 4.26 10.96
N ILE A 96 -4.59 5.07 11.17
CA ILE A 96 -4.41 6.46 11.66
C ILE A 96 -3.93 6.49 13.11
N SER A 97 -4.28 5.50 13.93
CA SER A 97 -3.79 5.40 15.31
C SER A 97 -2.28 5.18 15.33
N VAL A 98 -1.77 4.23 14.56
CA VAL A 98 -0.33 3.98 14.42
C VAL A 98 0.39 5.21 13.84
N TYR A 99 -0.17 5.79 12.77
CA TYR A 99 0.40 6.99 12.15
C TYR A 99 0.50 8.16 13.13
N SER A 100 -0.55 8.41 13.90
CA SER A 100 -0.61 9.54 14.85
C SER A 100 0.48 9.46 15.91
N GLU A 101 0.78 8.25 16.42
CA GLU A 101 1.82 8.03 17.42
C GLU A 101 3.23 8.26 16.85
N LEU A 102 3.41 8.02 15.55
CA LEU A 102 4.72 8.04 14.89
C LEU A 102 4.90 9.18 13.89
N SER A 103 3.92 10.08 13.71
CA SER A 103 3.88 11.05 12.60
C SER A 103 5.13 11.90 12.46
N GLU A 104 5.82 12.23 13.57
CA GLU A 104 7.08 12.98 13.56
C GLU A 104 8.25 12.21 12.94
N LYS A 105 8.19 10.87 12.96
CA LYS A 105 9.24 9.97 12.48
C LYS A 105 8.92 9.31 11.13
N ILE A 106 7.64 9.29 10.71
CA ILE A 106 7.26 8.72 9.42
C ILE A 106 7.72 9.63 8.29
N SER A 107 8.66 9.17 7.48
CA SER A 107 9.14 9.86 6.28
C SER A 107 8.40 9.43 5.02
N ALA A 108 7.81 8.24 5.01
CA ALA A 108 7.03 7.72 3.90
C ALA A 108 5.91 6.79 4.38
N ILE A 109 4.85 6.71 3.57
CA ILE A 109 3.84 5.66 3.68
C ILE A 109 3.81 4.87 2.38
N ILE A 110 3.78 3.56 2.48
CA ILE A 110 3.68 2.63 1.35
C ILE A 110 2.41 1.81 1.53
N GLY A 111 1.72 1.51 0.44
CA GLY A 111 0.62 0.58 0.51
C GLY A 111 0.38 -0.11 -0.83
N GLU A 112 0.01 -1.39 -0.76
CA GLU A 112 -0.34 -2.15 -1.94
C GLU A 112 -1.82 -2.53 -1.95
N SER A 113 -2.48 -2.45 -3.11
CA SER A 113 -3.89 -2.86 -3.25
C SER A 113 -4.81 -2.12 -2.25
N ALA A 114 -5.49 -2.85 -1.35
CA ALA A 114 -6.26 -2.30 -0.24
C ALA A 114 -5.40 -1.50 0.75
N GLY A 115 -4.14 -1.89 0.96
CA GLY A 115 -3.18 -1.11 1.74
C GLY A 115 -2.83 0.23 1.08
N GLY A 116 -2.84 0.30 -0.25
CA GLY A 116 -2.72 1.56 -1.00
C GLY A 116 -3.91 2.50 -0.76
N ASN A 117 -5.11 1.94 -0.65
CA ASN A 117 -6.29 2.67 -0.19
C ASN A 117 -6.07 3.23 1.23
N LEU A 118 -5.67 2.35 2.18
CA LEU A 118 -5.41 2.76 3.56
C LEU A 118 -4.33 3.85 3.65
N ALA A 119 -3.29 3.78 2.83
CA ALA A 119 -2.26 4.80 2.78
C ALA A 119 -2.85 6.17 2.39
N LEU A 120 -3.67 6.23 1.35
CA LEU A 120 -4.36 7.45 0.92
C LEU A 120 -5.33 7.98 1.99
N VAL A 121 -6.18 7.11 2.55
CA VAL A 121 -7.13 7.49 3.60
C VAL A 121 -6.40 7.98 4.85
N THR A 122 -5.30 7.34 5.22
CA THR A 122 -4.45 7.78 6.34
C THR A 122 -3.92 9.20 6.11
N MET A 123 -3.47 9.52 4.90
CA MET A 123 -3.02 10.88 4.58
C MET A 123 -4.14 11.91 4.61
N LEU A 124 -5.33 11.58 4.07
CA LEU A 124 -6.50 12.46 4.15
C LEU A 124 -6.92 12.73 5.61
N ARG A 125 -6.92 11.70 6.45
CA ARG A 125 -7.20 11.84 7.90
C ARG A 125 -6.11 12.60 8.64
N ALA A 126 -4.83 12.32 8.35
CA ALA A 126 -3.70 13.02 8.96
C ALA A 126 -3.75 14.52 8.66
N LYS A 127 -4.07 14.89 7.41
CA LYS A 127 -4.27 16.29 7.03
C LYS A 127 -5.42 16.95 7.79
N LYS A 128 -6.57 16.27 7.90
CA LYS A 128 -7.74 16.74 8.66
C LYS A 128 -7.41 16.92 10.15
N LEU A 129 -6.59 16.04 10.71
CA LEU A 129 -6.11 16.09 12.10
C LEU A 129 -4.92 17.05 12.29
N ARG A 130 -4.43 17.69 11.24
CA ARG A 130 -3.25 18.59 11.23
C ARG A 130 -1.98 17.90 11.75
N LEU A 131 -1.84 16.60 11.50
CA LEU A 131 -0.61 15.87 11.77
C LEU A 131 0.42 16.20 10.68
N LYS A 132 1.69 16.04 11.03
CA LYS A 132 2.78 16.17 10.06
C LYS A 132 2.60 15.09 8.98
N LEU A 133 2.63 15.50 7.71
CA LEU A 133 2.60 14.58 6.59
C LEU A 133 4.02 14.08 6.26
N PRO A 134 4.18 12.85 5.74
CA PRO A 134 5.46 12.34 5.28
C PRO A 134 5.91 13.07 4.01
N LYS A 135 7.15 12.85 3.58
CA LYS A 135 7.64 13.37 2.31
C LYS A 135 7.07 12.63 1.10
N SER A 136 6.77 11.34 1.27
CA SER A 136 6.49 10.44 0.15
C SER A 136 5.34 9.48 0.45
N VAL A 137 4.54 9.21 -0.57
CA VAL A 137 3.54 8.14 -0.62
C VAL A 137 3.88 7.22 -1.77
N VAL A 138 3.93 5.90 -1.54
CA VAL A 138 4.15 4.88 -2.57
C VAL A 138 2.94 3.96 -2.63
N LEU A 139 2.39 3.79 -3.81
CA LEU A 139 1.18 3.03 -4.05
C LEU A 139 1.45 1.95 -5.10
N LEU A 140 1.31 0.70 -4.72
CA LEU A 140 1.47 -0.45 -5.61
C LEU A 140 0.08 -0.98 -5.97
N SER A 141 -0.30 -0.85 -7.24
CA SER A 141 -1.62 -1.29 -7.71
C SER A 141 -2.79 -0.86 -6.79
N PRO A 142 -2.92 0.43 -6.43
CA PRO A 142 -3.83 0.86 -5.36
C PRO A 142 -5.31 0.62 -5.71
N TRP A 143 -6.05 0.00 -4.78
CA TRP A 143 -7.51 -0.14 -4.91
C TRP A 143 -8.22 1.10 -4.36
N CYS A 144 -8.22 2.17 -5.12
CA CYS A 144 -8.71 3.48 -4.67
C CYS A 144 -10.17 3.80 -5.01
N ASN A 145 -10.88 2.89 -5.70
CA ASN A 145 -12.31 3.00 -6.01
C ASN A 145 -13.01 1.66 -5.81
N LEU A 146 -13.74 1.51 -4.70
CA LEU A 146 -14.44 0.28 -4.35
C LEU A 146 -15.72 0.05 -5.18
N LEU A 147 -16.17 1.03 -5.97
CA LEU A 147 -17.22 0.82 -6.98
C LEU A 147 -16.74 -0.07 -8.12
N ASN A 148 -15.41 -0.36 -8.19
CA ASN A 148 -14.82 -1.19 -9.23
C ASN A 148 -15.22 -0.71 -10.63
N GLN A 149 -14.84 0.51 -10.98
CA GLN A 149 -15.09 1.15 -12.27
C GLN A 149 -13.77 1.37 -13.02
N GLY A 150 -13.85 1.39 -14.34
CA GLY A 150 -12.72 1.64 -15.25
C GLY A 150 -12.57 0.55 -16.29
N ASP A 151 -11.98 0.90 -17.43
CA ASP A 151 -11.86 0.03 -18.61
C ASP A 151 -11.03 -1.23 -18.32
N SER A 152 -9.96 -1.09 -17.52
CA SER A 152 -9.07 -2.21 -17.19
C SER A 152 -9.80 -3.36 -16.48
N LEU A 153 -10.87 -3.09 -15.73
CA LEU A 153 -11.69 -4.12 -15.12
C LEU A 153 -12.29 -5.07 -16.16
N CYS A 154 -12.75 -4.55 -17.29
CA CYS A 154 -13.31 -5.35 -18.36
C CYS A 154 -12.22 -6.03 -19.20
N PHE A 155 -11.16 -5.27 -19.57
CA PHE A 155 -10.14 -5.78 -20.50
C PHE A 155 -9.10 -6.70 -19.84
N ASN A 156 -8.86 -6.55 -18.54
CA ASN A 156 -7.89 -7.36 -17.80
C ASN A 156 -8.52 -8.52 -17.00
N GLU A 157 -9.85 -8.65 -16.98
CA GLU A 157 -10.48 -9.84 -16.40
C GLU A 157 -9.98 -11.12 -17.08
N GLY A 158 -9.48 -12.06 -16.28
CA GLY A 158 -8.84 -13.29 -16.76
C GLY A 158 -7.42 -13.12 -17.33
N ARG A 159 -6.90 -11.91 -17.45
CA ARG A 159 -5.50 -11.62 -17.82
C ARG A 159 -4.64 -11.33 -16.61
N ASP A 160 -5.24 -10.83 -15.55
CA ASP A 160 -4.61 -10.67 -14.23
C ASP A 160 -4.66 -12.02 -13.51
N PRO A 161 -3.51 -12.64 -13.18
CA PRO A 161 -3.47 -13.94 -12.52
C PRO A 161 -3.79 -13.90 -11.02
N THR A 162 -3.82 -12.71 -10.42
CA THR A 162 -3.92 -12.53 -8.96
C THR A 162 -5.26 -11.99 -8.50
N LEU A 163 -5.96 -11.22 -9.35
CA LEU A 163 -7.19 -10.54 -9.00
C LEU A 163 -8.28 -10.78 -10.06
N SER A 164 -9.55 -10.88 -9.61
CA SER A 164 -10.72 -10.92 -10.47
C SER A 164 -11.78 -9.91 -10.03
N ILE A 165 -12.68 -9.54 -10.95
CA ILE A 165 -13.81 -8.64 -10.64
C ILE A 165 -14.68 -9.23 -9.54
N HIS A 166 -14.90 -10.55 -9.57
CA HIS A 166 -15.71 -11.24 -8.56
C HIS A 166 -15.12 -11.09 -7.16
N GLN A 167 -13.81 -11.34 -7.02
CA GLN A 167 -13.11 -11.21 -5.73
C GLN A 167 -13.14 -9.76 -5.21
N SER A 168 -12.88 -8.78 -6.07
CA SER A 168 -12.89 -7.37 -5.65
C SER A 168 -14.28 -6.89 -5.23
N ARG A 169 -15.34 -7.32 -5.94
CA ARG A 169 -16.72 -6.99 -5.56
C ARG A 169 -17.13 -7.64 -4.24
N LEU A 170 -16.76 -8.90 -4.02
CA LEU A 170 -17.05 -9.60 -2.78
C LEU A 170 -16.34 -8.94 -1.60
N ALA A 171 -15.06 -8.61 -1.76
CA ALA A 171 -14.27 -7.91 -0.74
C ALA A 171 -14.87 -6.53 -0.42
N ALA A 172 -15.24 -5.75 -1.43
CA ALA A 172 -15.91 -4.46 -1.23
C ALA A 172 -17.22 -4.59 -0.43
N ALA A 173 -18.04 -5.61 -0.74
CA ALA A 173 -19.30 -5.86 -0.04
C ALA A 173 -19.12 -6.27 1.43
N HIS A 174 -18.02 -6.94 1.76
CA HIS A 174 -17.69 -7.25 3.15
C HIS A 174 -17.12 -6.04 3.90
N TYR A 175 -16.40 -5.16 3.21
CA TYR A 175 -15.75 -4.01 3.82
C TYR A 175 -16.70 -2.85 4.10
N ALA A 176 -17.59 -2.50 3.15
CA ALA A 176 -18.45 -1.33 3.27
C ALA A 176 -19.81 -1.52 2.59
N GLN A 177 -20.80 -0.74 3.02
CA GLN A 177 -22.11 -0.72 2.36
C GLN A 177 -22.04 -0.01 1.02
N VAL A 178 -22.79 -0.49 0.03
CA VAL A 178 -22.80 0.05 -1.35
C VAL A 178 -23.11 1.56 -1.39
N LYS A 179 -24.04 2.04 -0.53
CA LYS A 179 -24.40 3.46 -0.45
C LYS A 179 -23.25 4.37 -0.01
N ASP A 180 -22.23 3.83 0.66
CA ASP A 180 -21.13 4.58 1.23
C ASP A 180 -19.86 4.52 0.34
N MET A 181 -19.89 3.75 -0.75
CA MET A 181 -18.69 3.51 -1.59
C MET A 181 -18.12 4.73 -2.31
N THR A 182 -18.84 5.85 -2.36
CA THR A 182 -18.32 7.14 -2.83
C THR A 182 -17.72 7.99 -1.72
N ASN A 183 -17.77 7.53 -0.46
CA ASN A 183 -17.12 8.21 0.64
C ASN A 183 -15.60 8.19 0.43
N PRO A 184 -14.89 9.34 0.50
CA PRO A 184 -13.43 9.41 0.35
C PRO A 184 -12.65 8.54 1.35
N GLU A 185 -13.21 8.20 2.50
CA GLU A 185 -12.59 7.29 3.48
C GLU A 185 -12.79 5.81 3.14
N ILE A 186 -13.55 5.50 2.08
CA ILE A 186 -13.74 4.16 1.53
C ILE A 186 -13.12 4.07 0.14
N SER A 187 -13.39 5.06 -0.69
CA SER A 187 -12.85 5.18 -2.05
C SER A 187 -12.09 6.50 -2.18
N PRO A 188 -10.80 6.54 -1.83
CA PRO A 188 -10.00 7.76 -1.84
C PRO A 188 -9.83 8.38 -3.23
N LEU A 189 -10.22 7.70 -4.30
CA LEU A 189 -10.34 8.32 -5.63
C LEU A 189 -11.27 9.55 -5.62
N PHE A 190 -12.26 9.61 -4.72
CA PHE A 190 -13.18 10.74 -4.52
C PHE A 190 -12.67 11.73 -3.47
N GLY A 191 -11.43 11.58 -3.01
CA GLY A 191 -10.82 12.47 -2.03
C GLY A 191 -10.54 13.88 -2.58
N SER A 192 -10.37 14.83 -1.66
CA SER A 192 -9.91 16.19 -1.99
C SER A 192 -8.42 16.29 -1.72
N TYR A 193 -7.66 16.59 -2.76
CA TYR A 193 -6.21 16.72 -2.73
C TYR A 193 -5.80 18.16 -3.08
N ASP A 194 -4.63 18.59 -2.65
CA ASP A 194 -4.02 19.87 -3.01
C ASP A 194 -2.49 19.76 -3.00
N GLU A 195 -1.79 20.82 -3.36
CA GLU A 195 -0.33 20.89 -3.47
C GLU A 195 0.43 20.62 -2.17
N THR A 196 -0.26 20.58 -1.03
CA THR A 196 0.35 20.22 0.27
C THR A 196 0.39 18.72 0.51
N PHE A 197 -0.21 17.92 -0.38
CA PHE A 197 -0.14 16.46 -0.30
C PHE A 197 1.28 15.97 -0.63
N PRO A 198 1.77 14.90 0.02
CA PRO A 198 3.10 14.36 -0.25
C PRO A 198 3.31 14.00 -1.71
N ASP A 199 4.55 13.96 -2.16
CA ASP A 199 4.89 13.41 -3.47
C ASP A 199 4.49 11.94 -3.58
N VAL A 200 3.94 11.53 -4.71
CA VAL A 200 3.37 10.20 -4.90
C VAL A 200 4.09 9.42 -6.00
N LEU A 201 4.50 8.17 -5.69
CA LEU A 201 4.85 7.18 -6.70
C LEU A 201 3.72 6.16 -6.79
N ILE A 202 3.25 5.88 -8.02
CA ILE A 202 2.26 4.84 -8.31
C ILE A 202 2.89 3.83 -9.26
N SER A 203 2.90 2.54 -8.87
CA SER A 203 3.30 1.42 -9.73
C SER A 203 2.09 0.55 -10.05
N SER A 204 1.95 0.13 -11.31
CA SER A 204 0.89 -0.79 -11.77
C SER A 204 1.35 -1.50 -13.04
N GLY A 205 0.69 -2.59 -13.42
CA GLY A 205 0.99 -3.34 -14.63
C GLY A 205 -0.06 -3.15 -15.74
N THR A 206 0.32 -3.38 -17.00
CA THR A 206 -0.65 -3.31 -18.12
C THR A 206 -1.72 -4.40 -18.08
N ARG A 207 -1.51 -5.47 -17.29
CA ARG A 207 -2.49 -6.53 -17.03
C ARG A 207 -3.19 -6.40 -15.69
N ASP A 208 -2.82 -5.39 -14.88
CA ASP A 208 -3.45 -5.15 -13.58
C ASP A 208 -4.93 -4.77 -13.76
N LEU A 209 -5.80 -5.46 -13.04
CA LEU A 209 -7.24 -5.20 -13.03
C LEU A 209 -7.55 -3.77 -12.58
N LEU A 210 -6.73 -3.18 -11.71
CA LEU A 210 -6.91 -1.84 -11.13
C LEU A 210 -6.14 -0.74 -11.87
N LEU A 211 -5.55 -1.02 -13.05
CA LEU A 211 -4.78 -0.05 -13.83
C LEU A 211 -5.54 1.27 -14.07
N SER A 212 -6.82 1.20 -14.47
CA SER A 212 -7.63 2.40 -14.72
C SER A 212 -7.74 3.30 -13.49
N GLN A 213 -7.85 2.72 -12.30
CA GLN A 213 -7.92 3.47 -11.04
C GLN A 213 -6.58 4.16 -10.72
N SER A 214 -5.47 3.48 -10.98
CA SER A 214 -4.11 4.03 -10.83
C SER A 214 -3.90 5.24 -11.73
N ILE A 215 -4.34 5.15 -12.99
CA ILE A 215 -4.25 6.26 -13.95
C ILE A 215 -5.16 7.43 -13.54
N GLN A 216 -6.41 7.14 -13.15
CA GLN A 216 -7.36 8.17 -12.70
C GLN A 216 -6.83 8.90 -11.47
N LEU A 217 -6.32 8.16 -10.47
CA LEU A 217 -5.74 8.74 -9.27
C LEU A 217 -4.54 9.64 -9.60
N ALA A 218 -3.63 9.18 -10.47
CA ALA A 218 -2.49 9.98 -10.90
C ALA A 218 -2.92 11.31 -11.54
N ASN A 219 -3.95 11.29 -12.38
CA ASN A 219 -4.49 12.51 -12.99
C ASN A 219 -5.13 13.45 -11.96
N ILE A 220 -5.95 12.91 -11.05
CA ILE A 220 -6.58 13.70 -9.98
C ILE A 220 -5.51 14.40 -9.13
N LEU A 221 -4.47 13.67 -8.71
CA LEU A 221 -3.38 14.21 -7.92
C LEU A 221 -2.60 15.29 -8.68
N ARG A 222 -2.28 15.06 -9.96
CA ARG A 222 -1.59 16.05 -10.81
C ARG A 222 -2.42 17.32 -11.00
N PHE A 223 -3.73 17.19 -11.23
CA PHE A 223 -4.62 18.36 -11.31
C PHE A 223 -4.70 19.14 -10.00
N ALA A 224 -4.49 18.47 -8.88
CA ALA A 224 -4.42 19.09 -7.55
C ALA A 224 -3.04 19.70 -7.24
N GLY A 225 -2.08 19.67 -8.17
CA GLY A 225 -0.74 20.22 -7.98
C GLY A 225 0.25 19.28 -7.28
N VAL A 226 -0.13 18.02 -7.06
CA VAL A 226 0.75 17.03 -6.43
C VAL A 226 1.77 16.49 -7.43
N SER A 227 3.01 16.31 -7.01
CA SER A 227 4.06 15.66 -7.80
C SER A 227 3.79 14.15 -7.87
N VAL A 228 3.60 13.60 -9.08
CA VAL A 228 3.26 12.18 -9.29
C VAL A 228 4.19 11.53 -10.29
N ASP A 229 4.89 10.48 -9.83
CA ASP A 229 5.61 9.51 -10.66
C ASP A 229 4.70 8.29 -10.87
N LEU A 230 4.17 8.14 -12.10
CA LEU A 230 3.33 7.01 -12.48
C LEU A 230 4.15 6.04 -13.34
N GLN A 231 4.36 4.84 -12.83
CA GLN A 231 5.13 3.78 -13.48
C GLN A 231 4.21 2.64 -13.91
N ILE A 232 4.10 2.40 -15.22
CA ILE A 232 3.31 1.33 -15.80
C ILE A 232 4.23 0.30 -16.44
N TRP A 233 4.14 -0.95 -15.97
CA TRP A 233 4.99 -2.05 -16.35
C TRP A 233 4.30 -2.95 -17.38
N ASP A 234 4.91 -3.09 -18.56
CA ASP A 234 4.31 -3.86 -19.64
C ASP A 234 4.25 -5.37 -19.32
N GLY A 235 3.10 -5.97 -19.58
CA GLY A 235 2.86 -7.41 -19.36
C GLY A 235 2.65 -7.83 -17.91
N LEU A 236 2.85 -6.93 -16.94
CA LEU A 236 2.75 -7.26 -15.51
C LEU A 236 1.32 -7.04 -14.97
N TRP A 237 1.04 -7.65 -13.83
CA TRP A 237 -0.27 -7.80 -13.19
C TRP A 237 -0.36 -7.08 -11.85
N HIS A 238 -1.44 -7.25 -11.17
CA HIS A 238 -1.74 -6.65 -9.86
C HIS A 238 -0.69 -7.04 -8.81
N VAL A 239 0.01 -6.06 -8.26
CA VAL A 239 1.06 -6.21 -7.24
C VAL A 239 2.11 -7.25 -7.64
N PHE A 240 2.65 -7.13 -8.84
CA PHE A 240 3.70 -8.02 -9.34
C PHE A 240 4.97 -7.98 -8.50
N GLU A 241 5.15 -6.95 -7.68
CA GLU A 241 6.27 -6.77 -6.77
C GLU A 241 6.40 -7.89 -5.73
N TRP A 242 5.32 -8.64 -5.48
CA TRP A 242 5.38 -9.81 -4.60
C TRP A 242 6.28 -10.94 -5.14
N ASP A 243 6.44 -11.02 -6.44
CA ASP A 243 7.29 -12.02 -7.07
C ASP A 243 8.75 -11.53 -7.10
N ALA A 244 9.50 -11.83 -6.04
CA ALA A 244 10.90 -11.42 -5.89
C ALA A 244 11.85 -12.05 -6.94
N ASP A 245 11.42 -13.08 -7.67
CA ASP A 245 12.23 -13.71 -8.70
C ASP A 245 12.11 -12.98 -10.04
N LEU A 246 11.08 -12.14 -10.25
CA LEU A 246 10.93 -11.29 -11.44
C LEU A 246 11.99 -10.18 -11.47
N PRO A 247 12.67 -9.98 -12.62
CA PRO A 247 13.58 -8.85 -12.80
C PRO A 247 12.88 -7.49 -12.63
N GLU A 248 11.65 -7.38 -13.13
CA GLU A 248 10.83 -6.15 -13.06
C GLU A 248 10.45 -5.80 -11.61
N SER A 249 10.16 -6.79 -10.77
CA SER A 249 9.90 -6.57 -9.34
C SER A 249 11.11 -5.98 -8.65
N ARG A 250 12.31 -6.50 -8.95
CA ARG A 250 13.58 -5.96 -8.43
C ARG A 250 13.83 -4.52 -8.89
N LEU A 251 13.51 -4.22 -10.15
CA LEU A 251 13.60 -2.86 -10.71
C LEU A 251 12.58 -1.93 -10.05
N SER A 252 11.33 -2.37 -9.88
CA SER A 252 10.29 -1.60 -9.18
C SER A 252 10.73 -1.25 -7.75
N ILE A 253 11.18 -2.23 -6.97
CA ILE A 253 11.73 -2.00 -5.62
C ILE A 253 12.90 -1.01 -5.65
N GLN A 254 13.77 -1.09 -6.64
CA GLN A 254 14.90 -0.16 -6.82
C GLN A 254 14.42 1.28 -7.06
N GLN A 255 13.39 1.47 -7.90
CA GLN A 255 12.78 2.79 -8.15
C GLN A 255 12.08 3.32 -6.89
N ILE A 256 11.37 2.46 -6.15
CA ILE A 256 10.76 2.81 -4.86
C ILE A 256 11.83 3.33 -3.89
N VAL A 257 12.91 2.57 -3.68
CA VAL A 257 13.99 2.98 -2.78
C VAL A 257 14.60 4.32 -3.21
N LYS A 258 14.87 4.50 -4.51
CA LYS A 258 15.36 5.77 -5.05
C LYS A 258 14.38 6.92 -4.77
N PHE A 259 13.08 6.66 -4.89
CA PHE A 259 12.05 7.67 -4.59
C PHE A 259 12.01 8.03 -3.10
N LEU A 260 12.15 7.04 -2.19
CA LEU A 260 12.15 7.24 -0.74
C LEU A 260 13.40 7.99 -0.24
N THR A 261 14.56 7.76 -0.88
CA THR A 261 15.86 8.27 -0.42
C THR A 261 16.33 9.51 -1.18
N ARG A 262 15.51 10.06 -2.09
CA ARG A 262 15.81 11.32 -2.78
C ARG A 262 15.93 12.47 -1.77
N LYS A 263 16.94 13.29 -1.99
CA LYS A 263 17.26 14.48 -1.16
C LYS A 263 16.33 15.65 -1.49
#